data_a3397ab8680be541be5dd9c2a2ca0750
#
_entry.id   a3397ab8680be541be5dd9c2a2ca0750
#
_cell.length_a   1.000
_cell.length_b   1.000
_cell.length_c   1.000
_cell.angle_alpha   90.00
_cell.angle_beta   90.00
_cell.angle_gamma   90.00
#
_symmetry.space_group_name_H-M   'P 1'
#
loop_
_entity.id
_entity.type
_entity.pdbx_description
1 polymer ?
#
loop_
_entity_poly.entity_id
_entity_poly.type
_entity_poly.pdbx_seq_one_letter_code
_entity_poly.pdbx_strand_id
1 'polypeptide(L)'
;MYRALYRKWRPQRFADVVGQTAIVTALQNQISAGRSGHAYLFTGTRGTGKTTCAKIFAKAVNCLHPHNGDPCGECEICKGIDNGSILDVVEMDAASNNGVDDIRDLRDETAYTPSACHYKVYIIDEVHMLSTAAFNALLKTLEEPPAHVIFILATTEIQKVPATILSRCQRYDFTRIGPEDIARRVEYIAGEEKLELTSDGAELIARLADGALRDALSILDTCAGVYNHVDEALVRRMAGVTDRGYLFEISDAIAAGDSVTALEKIAELRQQSVDMRRLCMELAGHYRNLMLCALPGGTSLLTGISPEEEAAYTQRRDFPQREAIRAVNAFGSALEKMSRGTDQRIELELAIFSLTQPETAAAPVIIQQPAPAAPTAPQAFASAPRAYTAAPPVQAAPSVVPPVVQPQSVPAAAPDDVPPPIDDDPPFLQPELKPAPQQTPAPVPPAPAAPAPRKAEPPRQAGPLEPFAFWPAVLADLEENDAMLISFLRGTRAYCDGKRVLFECSDAFRDYIRNNREVSKRLKETIYRVSRTKYSIGPYEEPKTDDTTAAVSLDETLHTMQALGVDLKIVDK
;
A
#
# COMPACT_ATOMS: atom_id res chain seq x y z
N MET A 1 17.52 13.76 -25.22
CA MET A 1 16.51 12.83 -24.74
C MET A 1 15.50 13.63 -23.91
N TYR A 2 14.20 13.53 -24.19
CA TYR A 2 13.15 14.23 -23.44
C TYR A 2 13.14 13.77 -21.98
N ARG A 3 13.01 14.71 -21.04
CA ARG A 3 12.91 14.45 -19.61
C ARG A 3 11.60 15.04 -19.11
N ALA A 4 10.74 14.22 -18.53
CA ALA A 4 9.45 14.63 -18.01
C ALA A 4 9.56 15.81 -17.02
N LEU A 5 8.61 16.74 -17.06
CA LEU A 5 8.63 17.98 -16.27
C LEU A 5 8.82 17.73 -14.77
N TYR A 6 8.13 16.74 -14.20
CA TYR A 6 8.26 16.40 -12.77
C TYR A 6 9.67 15.92 -12.37
N ARG A 7 10.49 15.43 -13.35
CA ARG A 7 11.88 15.07 -13.11
C ARG A 7 12.83 16.24 -13.37
N LYS A 8 12.54 17.06 -14.39
CA LYS A 8 13.35 18.23 -14.75
C LYS A 8 13.28 19.30 -13.68
N TRP A 9 12.07 19.56 -13.15
CA TRP A 9 11.77 20.58 -12.16
C TRP A 9 11.73 20.06 -10.71
N ARG A 10 12.36 18.91 -10.45
CA ARG A 10 12.50 18.40 -9.09
C ARG A 10 13.35 19.36 -8.27
N PRO A 11 12.85 19.89 -7.13
CA PRO A 11 13.58 20.80 -6.25
C PRO A 11 14.98 20.26 -5.91
N GLN A 12 15.97 21.14 -5.99
CA GLN A 12 17.35 20.83 -5.69
C GLN A 12 17.82 21.42 -4.36
N ARG A 13 17.09 22.44 -3.86
CA ARG A 13 17.31 23.13 -2.59
C ARG A 13 16.02 23.14 -1.79
N PHE A 14 16.13 23.31 -0.48
CA PHE A 14 14.95 23.46 0.38
C PHE A 14 14.13 24.71 0.04
N ALA A 15 14.79 25.79 -0.40
CA ALA A 15 14.13 27.01 -0.85
C ALA A 15 13.15 26.80 -2.03
N ASP A 16 13.34 25.75 -2.83
CA ASP A 16 12.49 25.43 -3.98
C ASP A 16 11.30 24.51 -3.62
N VAL A 17 11.25 24.03 -2.38
CA VAL A 17 10.19 23.11 -1.91
C VAL A 17 8.93 23.92 -1.60
N VAL A 18 7.81 23.51 -2.21
CA VAL A 18 6.52 24.19 -2.09
C VAL A 18 5.67 23.56 -0.99
N GLY A 19 5.00 24.36 -0.18
CA GLY A 19 3.94 23.95 0.75
C GLY A 19 4.39 23.25 2.04
N GLN A 20 5.74 23.07 2.28
CA GLN A 20 6.27 22.34 3.43
C GLN A 20 7.15 23.22 4.34
N THR A 21 6.81 24.47 4.53
CA THR A 21 7.66 25.49 5.18
C THR A 21 8.12 25.06 6.58
N ALA A 22 7.24 24.51 7.40
CA ALA A 22 7.57 24.10 8.78
C ALA A 22 8.62 22.98 8.81
N ILE A 23 8.46 21.99 7.93
CA ILE A 23 9.38 20.84 7.82
C ILE A 23 10.74 21.31 7.30
N VAL A 24 10.73 22.10 6.24
CA VAL A 24 11.94 22.67 5.63
C VAL A 24 12.73 23.48 6.66
N THR A 25 12.07 24.38 7.38
CA THR A 25 12.71 25.19 8.43
C THR A 25 13.31 24.33 9.54
N ALA A 26 12.59 23.30 9.98
CA ALA A 26 13.08 22.40 11.02
C ALA A 26 14.33 21.61 10.57
N LEU A 27 14.33 21.09 9.34
CA LEU A 27 15.48 20.37 8.78
C LEU A 27 16.69 21.28 8.57
N GLN A 28 16.50 22.50 8.03
CA GLN A 28 17.55 23.50 7.85
C GLN A 28 18.18 23.91 9.19
N ASN A 29 17.37 24.10 10.23
CA ASN A 29 17.86 24.45 11.58
C ASN A 29 18.69 23.31 12.18
N GLN A 30 18.29 22.05 12.01
CA GLN A 30 19.07 20.90 12.48
C GLN A 30 20.43 20.81 11.80
N ILE A 31 20.45 20.98 10.47
CA ILE A 31 21.69 20.96 9.69
C ILE A 31 22.62 22.10 10.13
N SER A 32 22.09 23.31 10.22
CA SER A 32 22.87 24.52 10.60
C SER A 32 23.42 24.42 12.02
N ALA A 33 22.69 23.74 12.93
CA ALA A 33 23.13 23.51 14.31
C ALA A 33 24.07 22.29 14.47
N GLY A 34 24.34 21.53 13.40
CA GLY A 34 25.11 20.28 13.46
C GLY A 34 24.46 19.19 14.32
N ARG A 35 23.13 19.23 14.48
CA ARG A 35 22.35 18.32 15.33
C ARG A 35 21.47 17.38 14.51
N SER A 36 22.02 16.82 13.44
CA SER A 36 21.28 15.85 12.62
C SER A 36 21.06 14.56 13.41
N GLY A 37 19.82 14.06 13.39
CA GLY A 37 19.46 12.77 13.98
C GLY A 37 19.97 11.61 13.13
N HIS A 38 19.97 10.41 13.68
CA HIS A 38 20.38 9.19 12.97
C HIS A 38 19.26 8.60 12.11
N ALA A 39 17.99 8.89 12.39
CA ALA A 39 16.86 8.32 11.68
C ALA A 39 15.69 9.30 11.56
N TYR A 40 15.17 9.43 10.36
CA TYR A 40 14.05 10.28 9.98
C TYR A 40 12.95 9.44 9.37
N LEU A 41 11.69 9.80 9.64
CA LEU A 41 10.53 9.21 9.00
C LEU A 41 9.67 10.32 8.36
N PHE A 42 9.62 10.34 7.04
CA PHE A 42 8.81 11.26 6.24
C PHE A 42 7.50 10.58 5.87
N THR A 43 6.38 11.09 6.38
CA THR A 43 5.05 10.54 6.11
C THR A 43 4.18 11.52 5.35
N GLY A 44 3.17 11.05 4.64
CA GLY A 44 2.22 11.88 3.89
C GLY A 44 1.87 11.31 2.54
N THR A 45 0.88 11.92 1.86
CA THR A 45 0.38 11.45 0.57
C THR A 45 1.46 11.48 -0.52
N ARG A 46 1.26 10.71 -1.59
CA ARG A 46 2.17 10.69 -2.74
C ARG A 46 2.28 12.08 -3.37
N GLY A 47 3.45 12.43 -3.89
CA GLY A 47 3.64 13.67 -4.65
C GLY A 47 3.85 14.94 -3.81
N THR A 48 3.86 14.86 -2.45
CA THR A 48 4.04 16.00 -1.53
C THR A 48 5.49 16.41 -1.28
N GLY A 49 6.47 15.69 -1.82
CA GLY A 49 7.88 16.06 -1.76
C GLY A 49 8.76 15.25 -0.79
N LYS A 50 8.27 14.17 -0.16
CA LYS A 50 9.03 13.34 0.80
C LYS A 50 10.40 12.92 0.29
N THR A 51 10.46 12.17 -0.80
CA THR A 51 11.71 11.68 -1.40
C THR A 51 12.59 12.82 -1.91
N THR A 52 11.98 13.93 -2.35
CA THR A 52 12.71 15.13 -2.76
C THR A 52 13.41 15.78 -1.57
N CYS A 53 12.71 16.00 -0.46
CA CYS A 53 13.31 16.54 0.77
C CYS A 53 14.37 15.59 1.35
N ALA A 54 14.17 14.26 1.25
CA ALA A 54 15.17 13.28 1.65
C ALA A 54 16.49 13.45 0.87
N LYS A 55 16.40 13.62 -0.45
CA LYS A 55 17.58 13.87 -1.29
C LYS A 55 18.24 15.20 -1.01
N ILE A 56 17.47 16.26 -0.83
CA ILE A 56 18.00 17.58 -0.47
C ILE A 56 18.71 17.52 0.89
N PHE A 57 18.10 16.84 1.87
CA PHE A 57 18.70 16.64 3.19
C PHE A 57 20.03 15.87 3.10
N ALA A 58 20.06 14.76 2.36
CA ALA A 58 21.27 13.96 2.13
C ALA A 58 22.40 14.79 1.50
N LYS A 59 22.07 15.68 0.55
CA LYS A 59 23.03 16.65 -0.01
C LYS A 59 23.48 17.67 1.01
N ALA A 60 22.56 18.21 1.80
CA ALA A 60 22.83 19.32 2.71
C ALA A 60 23.74 18.90 3.88
N VAL A 61 23.54 17.70 4.45
CA VAL A 61 24.39 17.18 5.55
C VAL A 61 25.79 16.81 5.08
N ASN A 62 25.95 16.57 3.79
CA ASN A 62 27.23 16.21 3.16
C ASN A 62 27.87 17.35 2.34
N CYS A 63 27.19 18.51 2.26
CA CYS A 63 27.65 19.62 1.45
C CYS A 63 28.92 20.25 2.04
N LEU A 64 29.91 20.55 1.21
CA LEU A 64 31.16 21.20 1.63
C LEU A 64 30.93 22.68 2.02
N HIS A 65 29.93 23.32 1.42
CA HIS A 65 29.64 24.75 1.61
C HIS A 65 28.13 24.97 1.76
N PRO A 66 27.51 24.47 2.85
CA PRO A 66 26.07 24.65 3.06
C PRO A 66 25.75 26.13 3.39
N HIS A 67 24.66 26.66 2.85
CA HIS A 67 24.18 28.01 3.15
C HIS A 67 22.86 27.91 3.92
N ASN A 68 22.86 28.31 5.20
CA ASN A 68 21.66 28.27 6.07
C ASN A 68 20.94 26.91 6.06
N GLY A 69 21.70 25.82 6.04
CA GLY A 69 21.14 24.48 5.98
C GLY A 69 20.72 24.00 4.59
N ASP A 70 20.87 24.83 3.55
CA ASP A 70 20.69 24.42 2.15
C ASP A 70 21.98 23.90 1.51
N PRO A 71 21.92 22.90 0.62
CA PRO A 71 23.09 22.48 -0.15
C PRO A 71 23.47 23.53 -1.19
N CYS A 72 24.77 23.73 -1.41
CA CYS A 72 25.24 24.71 -2.40
C CYS A 72 24.87 24.33 -3.86
N GLY A 73 24.74 23.02 -4.17
CA GLY A 73 24.45 22.51 -5.51
C GLY A 73 25.64 22.50 -6.47
N GLU A 74 26.80 23.07 -6.09
CA GLU A 74 27.94 23.30 -6.98
C GLU A 74 29.21 22.52 -6.59
N CYS A 75 29.36 22.13 -5.32
CA CYS A 75 30.51 21.35 -4.87
C CYS A 75 30.51 19.92 -5.45
N GLU A 76 31.65 19.26 -5.38
CA GLU A 76 31.83 17.90 -5.91
C GLU A 76 30.83 16.92 -5.29
N ILE A 77 30.56 17.03 -3.99
CA ILE A 77 29.61 16.18 -3.28
C ILE A 77 28.18 16.39 -3.81
N CYS A 78 27.72 17.65 -3.92
CA CYS A 78 26.39 17.93 -4.42
C CYS A 78 26.19 17.42 -5.85
N LYS A 79 27.14 17.69 -6.73
CA LYS A 79 27.13 17.21 -8.13
C LYS A 79 27.21 15.69 -8.21
N GLY A 80 28.04 15.09 -7.36
CA GLY A 80 28.24 13.65 -7.32
C GLY A 80 26.99 12.90 -6.84
N ILE A 81 26.23 13.46 -5.88
CA ILE A 81 24.95 12.90 -5.45
C ILE A 81 23.88 13.05 -6.55
N ASP A 82 23.83 14.20 -7.23
CA ASP A 82 22.84 14.44 -8.29
C ASP A 82 23.05 13.55 -9.52
N ASN A 83 24.29 13.25 -9.87
CA ASN A 83 24.62 12.36 -11.02
C ASN A 83 24.78 10.89 -10.64
N GLY A 84 24.67 10.54 -9.34
CA GLY A 84 24.77 9.17 -8.85
C GLY A 84 26.20 8.60 -8.80
N SER A 85 27.24 9.42 -8.88
CA SER A 85 28.63 8.96 -8.80
C SER A 85 29.13 8.73 -7.37
N ILE A 86 28.45 9.30 -6.38
CA ILE A 86 28.73 9.09 -4.96
C ILE A 86 27.89 7.92 -4.44
N LEU A 87 28.57 6.90 -3.92
CA LEU A 87 27.96 5.68 -3.38
C LEU A 87 27.58 5.82 -1.90
N ASP A 88 27.98 6.90 -1.23
CA ASP A 88 27.66 7.13 0.19
C ASP A 88 26.20 7.58 0.40
N VAL A 89 25.47 7.90 -0.66
CA VAL A 89 24.03 8.18 -0.62
C VAL A 89 23.30 7.14 -1.45
N VAL A 90 22.64 6.22 -0.74
CA VAL A 90 21.92 5.08 -1.33
C VAL A 90 20.43 5.35 -1.30
N GLU A 91 19.77 5.29 -2.45
CA GLU A 91 18.32 5.36 -2.57
C GLU A 91 17.77 3.99 -2.92
N MET A 92 16.87 3.46 -2.10
CA MET A 92 16.24 2.16 -2.28
C MET A 92 14.72 2.35 -2.28
N ASP A 93 14.05 1.76 -3.27
CA ASP A 93 12.61 1.64 -3.31
C ASP A 93 12.22 0.29 -2.68
N ALA A 94 11.54 0.34 -1.54
CA ALA A 94 11.11 -0.86 -0.82
C ALA A 94 10.02 -1.65 -1.57
N ALA A 95 9.34 -1.07 -2.57
CA ALA A 95 8.42 -1.82 -3.42
C ALA A 95 9.16 -2.84 -4.30
N SER A 96 10.37 -2.52 -4.72
CA SER A 96 11.23 -3.38 -5.55
C SER A 96 12.19 -4.24 -4.71
N ASN A 97 12.57 -3.77 -3.50
CA ASN A 97 13.57 -4.41 -2.62
C ASN A 97 12.97 -4.59 -1.22
N ASN A 98 12.03 -5.51 -1.08
CA ASN A 98 11.27 -5.72 0.16
C ASN A 98 11.77 -6.91 0.99
N GLY A 99 12.79 -7.61 0.50
CA GLY A 99 13.33 -8.82 1.10
C GLY A 99 14.11 -8.55 2.39
N VAL A 100 14.23 -9.59 3.21
CA VAL A 100 15.07 -9.52 4.41
C VAL A 100 16.55 -9.49 4.05
N ASP A 101 16.93 -10.08 2.93
CA ASP A 101 18.33 -10.17 2.50
C ASP A 101 18.79 -8.81 1.97
N ASP A 102 17.95 -8.06 1.23
CA ASP A 102 18.25 -6.69 0.79
C ASP A 102 18.57 -5.76 1.98
N ILE A 103 17.79 -5.89 3.06
CA ILE A 103 18.01 -5.09 4.29
C ILE A 103 19.21 -5.59 5.10
N ARG A 104 19.54 -6.88 5.05
CA ARG A 104 20.77 -7.40 5.68
C ARG A 104 22.02 -6.90 4.96
N ASP A 105 22.02 -6.91 3.64
CA ASP A 105 23.12 -6.39 2.84
C ASP A 105 23.32 -4.91 3.13
N LEU A 106 22.23 -4.12 3.14
CA LEU A 106 22.26 -2.71 3.53
C LEU A 106 22.83 -2.52 4.95
N ARG A 107 22.40 -3.32 5.91
CA ARG A 107 22.90 -3.29 7.30
C ARG A 107 24.39 -3.60 7.34
N ASP A 108 24.84 -4.62 6.64
CA ASP A 108 26.26 -5.02 6.64
C ASP A 108 27.13 -3.94 5.98
N GLU A 109 26.59 -3.20 5.01
CA GLU A 109 27.22 -2.00 4.45
C GLU A 109 27.34 -0.83 5.43
N THR A 110 26.45 -0.72 6.43
CA THR A 110 26.52 0.37 7.44
C THR A 110 27.76 0.28 8.33
N ALA A 111 28.41 -0.87 8.40
CA ALA A 111 29.67 -1.05 9.14
C ALA A 111 30.85 -0.31 8.51
N TYR A 112 30.76 0.03 7.22
CA TYR A 112 31.84 0.72 6.50
C TYR A 112 31.65 2.23 6.56
N THR A 113 32.72 2.95 6.85
CA THR A 113 32.75 4.42 6.84
C THR A 113 32.50 4.96 5.44
N PRO A 114 31.93 6.18 5.30
CA PRO A 114 31.78 6.84 4.01
C PRO A 114 33.10 7.00 3.30
N SER A 115 33.09 6.92 1.97
CA SER A 115 34.29 7.05 1.12
C SER A 115 34.60 8.50 0.75
N ALA A 116 33.59 9.31 0.51
CA ALA A 116 33.70 10.69 0.04
C ALA A 116 32.90 11.70 0.89
N CYS A 117 31.85 11.24 1.54
CA CYS A 117 30.91 12.06 2.31
C CYS A 117 31.27 12.10 3.80
N HIS A 118 30.61 13.01 4.54
CA HIS A 118 30.67 13.05 6.00
C HIS A 118 29.76 11.97 6.62
N TYR A 119 28.57 11.82 6.03
CA TYR A 119 27.59 10.80 6.43
C TYR A 119 27.27 9.86 5.27
N LYS A 120 27.10 8.59 5.59
CA LYS A 120 26.48 7.61 4.72
C LYS A 120 24.96 7.68 4.91
N VAL A 121 24.22 8.01 3.86
CA VAL A 121 22.78 8.26 3.96
C VAL A 121 22.03 7.21 3.19
N TYR A 122 21.10 6.52 3.87
CA TYR A 122 20.21 5.54 3.27
C TYR A 122 18.79 6.11 3.19
N ILE A 123 18.29 6.30 1.98
CA ILE A 123 16.92 6.74 1.71
C ILE A 123 16.12 5.53 1.29
N ILE A 124 15.16 5.12 2.13
CA ILE A 124 14.26 3.98 1.86
C ILE A 124 12.88 4.55 1.57
N ASP A 125 12.50 4.54 0.29
CA ASP A 125 11.18 5.03 -0.15
C ASP A 125 10.14 3.92 -0.06
N GLU A 126 8.89 4.29 0.20
CA GLU A 126 7.73 3.41 0.42
C GLU A 126 8.02 2.29 1.44
N VAL A 127 8.68 2.66 2.55
CA VAL A 127 9.17 1.71 3.57
C VAL A 127 8.09 0.76 4.10
N HIS A 128 6.81 1.13 4.01
CA HIS A 128 5.67 0.28 4.40
C HIS A 128 5.54 -1.01 3.55
N MET A 129 6.26 -1.09 2.41
CA MET A 129 6.30 -2.29 1.56
C MET A 129 7.29 -3.34 2.05
N LEU A 130 8.15 -3.03 3.01
CA LEU A 130 9.08 -3.99 3.59
C LEU A 130 8.35 -5.13 4.29
N SER A 131 8.90 -6.34 4.16
CA SER A 131 8.42 -7.49 4.92
C SER A 131 8.66 -7.31 6.42
N THR A 132 7.88 -8.00 7.26
CA THR A 132 8.08 -7.98 8.72
C THR A 132 9.49 -8.43 9.12
N ALA A 133 10.08 -9.38 8.39
CA ALA A 133 11.44 -9.84 8.63
C ALA A 133 12.48 -8.77 8.27
N ALA A 134 12.24 -7.98 7.21
CA ALA A 134 13.08 -6.85 6.80
C ALA A 134 13.03 -5.72 7.84
N PHE A 135 11.85 -5.35 8.35
CA PHE A 135 11.72 -4.41 9.46
C PHE A 135 12.51 -4.84 10.68
N ASN A 136 12.43 -6.12 11.09
CA ASN A 136 13.18 -6.65 12.22
C ASN A 136 14.71 -6.63 12.00
N ALA A 137 15.17 -6.79 10.76
CA ALA A 137 16.58 -6.65 10.43
C ALA A 137 17.07 -5.21 10.57
N LEU A 138 16.24 -4.22 10.20
CA LEU A 138 16.54 -2.80 10.29
C LEU A 138 16.56 -2.29 11.74
N LEU A 139 15.74 -2.85 12.64
CA LEU A 139 15.61 -2.41 14.02
C LEU A 139 16.95 -2.35 14.76
N LYS A 140 17.83 -3.35 14.61
CA LYS A 140 19.13 -3.39 15.30
C LYS A 140 20.00 -2.19 14.96
N THR A 141 20.01 -1.78 13.69
CA THR A 141 20.81 -0.62 13.24
C THR A 141 20.18 0.70 13.66
N LEU A 142 18.85 0.76 13.79
CA LEU A 142 18.15 1.94 14.30
C LEU A 142 18.30 2.10 15.83
N GLU A 143 18.52 1.00 16.57
CA GLU A 143 18.77 1.03 18.02
C GLU A 143 20.20 1.46 18.35
N GLU A 144 21.16 0.93 17.62
CA GLU A 144 22.60 1.21 17.80
C GLU A 144 23.22 1.71 16.48
N PRO A 145 22.83 2.91 16.03
CA PRO A 145 23.27 3.43 14.73
C PRO A 145 24.76 3.81 14.77
N PRO A 146 25.57 3.46 13.75
CA PRO A 146 26.91 4.00 13.60
C PRO A 146 26.86 5.53 13.49
N ALA A 147 27.79 6.23 14.11
CA ALA A 147 27.78 7.71 14.17
C ALA A 147 27.82 8.41 12.78
N HIS A 148 28.29 7.70 11.76
CA HIS A 148 28.41 8.17 10.39
C HIS A 148 27.21 7.79 9.49
N VAL A 149 26.16 7.18 10.04
CA VAL A 149 25.00 6.70 9.25
C VAL A 149 23.76 7.48 9.57
N ILE A 150 23.02 7.88 8.53
CA ILE A 150 21.70 8.50 8.64
C ILE A 150 20.69 7.71 7.80
N PHE A 151 19.58 7.33 8.41
CA PHE A 151 18.44 6.72 7.73
C PHE A 151 17.34 7.74 7.48
N ILE A 152 16.79 7.74 6.27
CA ILE A 152 15.61 8.53 5.90
C ILE A 152 14.58 7.58 5.31
N LEU A 153 13.56 7.27 6.10
CA LEU A 153 12.46 6.40 5.73
C LEU A 153 11.31 7.26 5.19
N ALA A 154 10.79 6.96 4.02
CA ALA A 154 9.62 7.64 3.47
C ALA A 154 8.46 6.67 3.29
N THR A 155 7.24 7.12 3.60
CA THR A 155 6.03 6.28 3.46
C THR A 155 4.80 7.09 3.12
N THR A 156 3.90 6.49 2.35
CA THR A 156 2.54 7.00 2.15
C THR A 156 1.54 6.40 3.16
N GLU A 157 1.88 5.28 3.81
CA GLU A 157 1.00 4.55 4.72
C GLU A 157 1.66 4.29 6.07
N ILE A 158 1.62 5.29 6.96
CA ILE A 158 2.23 5.21 8.29
C ILE A 158 1.64 4.09 9.15
N GLN A 159 0.36 3.76 8.97
CA GLN A 159 -0.35 2.71 9.72
C GLN A 159 0.22 1.31 9.50
N LYS A 160 0.94 1.10 8.39
CA LYS A 160 1.61 -0.18 8.09
C LYS A 160 3.02 -0.27 8.67
N VAL A 161 3.59 0.85 9.16
CA VAL A 161 4.93 0.88 9.75
C VAL A 161 4.86 0.46 11.22
N PRO A 162 5.67 -0.52 11.67
CA PRO A 162 5.66 -0.97 13.06
C PRO A 162 5.97 0.14 14.06
N ALA A 163 5.26 0.13 15.20
CA ALA A 163 5.46 1.12 16.28
C ALA A 163 6.91 1.15 16.83
N THR A 164 7.61 0.02 16.73
CA THR A 164 9.03 -0.10 17.12
C THR A 164 9.96 0.74 16.23
N ILE A 165 9.65 0.90 14.95
CA ILE A 165 10.35 1.81 14.03
C ILE A 165 9.96 3.26 14.33
N LEU A 166 8.64 3.52 14.49
CA LEU A 166 8.12 4.86 14.74
C LEU A 166 8.75 5.52 15.97
N SER A 167 9.00 4.73 17.03
CA SER A 167 9.58 5.23 18.30
C SER A 167 11.07 5.60 18.20
N ARG A 168 11.77 5.20 17.13
CA ARG A 168 13.22 5.43 16.91
C ARG A 168 13.54 6.45 15.84
N CYS A 169 12.51 6.95 15.13
CA CYS A 169 12.67 7.91 14.05
C CYS A 169 12.10 9.27 14.43
N GLN A 170 12.76 10.33 13.99
CA GLN A 170 12.17 11.67 14.02
C GLN A 170 11.13 11.78 12.91
N ARG A 171 9.86 11.95 13.29
CA ARG A 171 8.74 11.97 12.36
C ARG A 171 8.48 13.36 11.81
N TYR A 172 8.25 13.45 10.50
CA TYR A 172 7.84 14.62 9.74
C TYR A 172 6.64 14.31 8.86
N ASP A 173 5.52 14.99 9.12
CA ASP A 173 4.26 14.75 8.43
C ASP A 173 4.09 15.76 7.29
N PHE A 174 4.30 15.33 6.05
CA PHE A 174 4.11 16.12 4.85
C PHE A 174 2.62 16.28 4.57
N THR A 175 2.17 17.52 4.53
CA THR A 175 0.79 17.88 4.24
C THR A 175 0.55 18.02 2.73
N ARG A 176 -0.72 17.96 2.33
CA ARG A 176 -1.12 18.32 0.96
C ARG A 176 -0.78 19.77 0.69
N ILE A 177 -0.26 20.03 -0.50
CA ILE A 177 0.09 21.39 -0.94
C ILE A 177 -1.21 22.12 -1.31
N GLY A 178 -1.33 23.38 -0.90
CA GLY A 178 -2.48 24.21 -1.25
C GLY A 178 -2.63 24.37 -2.77
N PRO A 179 -3.87 24.41 -3.30
CA PRO A 179 -4.09 24.55 -4.74
C PRO A 179 -3.50 25.85 -5.31
N GLU A 180 -3.54 26.94 -4.56
CA GLU A 180 -2.93 28.21 -4.97
C GLU A 180 -1.41 28.12 -5.13
N ASP A 181 -0.73 27.40 -4.22
CA ASP A 181 0.71 27.21 -4.29
C ASP A 181 1.10 26.29 -5.46
N ILE A 182 0.26 25.28 -5.75
CA ILE A 182 0.44 24.40 -6.92
C ILE A 182 0.25 25.22 -8.20
N ALA A 183 -0.85 25.96 -8.32
CA ALA A 183 -1.14 26.78 -9.51
C ALA A 183 0.02 27.74 -9.81
N ARG A 184 0.46 28.51 -8.80
CA ARG A 184 1.60 29.44 -8.91
C ARG A 184 2.89 28.73 -9.36
N ARG A 185 3.16 27.53 -8.84
CA ARG A 185 4.35 26.77 -9.23
C ARG A 185 4.25 26.22 -10.64
N VAL A 186 3.07 25.77 -11.05
CA VAL A 186 2.80 25.28 -12.40
C VAL A 186 2.91 26.41 -13.43
N GLU A 187 2.35 27.61 -13.15
CA GLU A 187 2.50 28.80 -13.99
C GLU A 187 3.97 29.21 -14.16
N TYR A 188 4.73 29.23 -13.04
CA TYR A 188 6.16 29.52 -13.09
C TYR A 188 6.90 28.54 -14.02
N ILE A 189 6.64 27.24 -13.88
CA ILE A 189 7.30 26.22 -14.69
C ILE A 189 6.85 26.32 -16.15
N ALA A 190 5.56 26.58 -16.43
CA ALA A 190 5.07 26.77 -17.78
C ALA A 190 5.77 27.95 -18.48
N GLY A 191 5.96 29.07 -17.76
CA GLY A 191 6.70 30.22 -18.28
C GLY A 191 8.14 29.90 -18.64
N GLU A 192 8.87 29.18 -17.78
CA GLU A 192 10.24 28.71 -18.04
C GLU A 192 10.34 27.72 -19.23
N GLU A 193 9.32 26.88 -19.41
CA GLU A 193 9.22 25.95 -20.54
C GLU A 193 8.65 26.59 -21.82
N LYS A 194 8.29 27.90 -21.75
CA LYS A 194 7.68 28.67 -22.85
C LYS A 194 6.35 28.08 -23.31
N LEU A 195 5.58 27.55 -22.37
CA LEU A 195 4.20 27.10 -22.59
C LEU A 195 3.24 28.26 -22.31
N GLU A 196 2.22 28.40 -23.12
CA GLU A 196 1.15 29.40 -22.93
C GLU A 196 0.05 28.79 -22.05
N LEU A 197 0.23 28.84 -20.73
CA LEU A 197 -0.74 28.32 -19.77
C LEU A 197 -1.71 29.45 -19.33
N THR A 198 -3.01 29.19 -19.43
CA THR A 198 -4.03 30.12 -18.90
C THR A 198 -4.16 29.95 -17.38
N SER A 199 -4.58 31.01 -16.67
CA SER A 199 -4.81 30.95 -15.21
C SER A 199 -5.86 29.91 -14.85
N ASP A 200 -6.97 29.84 -15.58
CA ASP A 200 -8.03 28.84 -15.37
C ASP A 200 -7.51 27.41 -15.58
N GLY A 201 -6.63 27.23 -16.58
CA GLY A 201 -5.95 25.95 -16.80
C GLY A 201 -5.04 25.56 -15.63
N ALA A 202 -4.26 26.53 -15.08
CA ALA A 202 -3.39 26.29 -13.93
C ALA A 202 -4.19 25.93 -12.67
N GLU A 203 -5.28 26.65 -12.41
CA GLU A 203 -6.18 26.37 -11.29
C GLU A 203 -6.83 24.98 -11.42
N LEU A 204 -7.26 24.61 -12.62
CA LEU A 204 -7.82 23.28 -12.84
C LEU A 204 -6.78 22.17 -12.63
N ILE A 205 -5.56 22.35 -13.15
CA ILE A 205 -4.44 21.42 -12.88
C ILE A 205 -4.19 21.27 -11.38
N ALA A 206 -4.18 22.38 -10.65
CA ALA A 206 -3.95 22.38 -9.20
C ALA A 206 -5.07 21.64 -8.43
N ARG A 207 -6.32 21.84 -8.83
CA ARG A 207 -7.48 21.12 -8.26
C ARG A 207 -7.40 19.60 -8.52
N LEU A 208 -7.10 19.22 -9.77
CA LEU A 208 -6.99 17.82 -10.17
C LEU A 208 -5.83 17.08 -9.49
N ALA A 209 -4.76 17.80 -9.20
CA ALA A 209 -3.58 17.24 -8.52
C ALA A 209 -3.80 16.93 -7.03
N ASP A 210 -4.89 17.40 -6.41
CA ASP A 210 -5.30 17.09 -5.02
C ASP A 210 -4.13 17.19 -4.01
N GLY A 211 -3.33 18.26 -4.13
CA GLY A 211 -2.21 18.51 -3.23
C GLY A 211 -0.89 17.82 -3.59
N ALA A 212 -0.80 17.16 -4.74
CA ALA A 212 0.38 16.46 -5.23
C ALA A 212 1.05 17.20 -6.40
N LEU A 213 2.10 17.97 -6.16
CA LEU A 213 2.81 18.73 -7.21
C LEU A 213 3.35 17.84 -8.35
N ARG A 214 3.74 16.60 -8.05
CA ARG A 214 4.19 15.64 -9.07
C ARG A 214 3.09 15.35 -10.08
N ASP A 215 1.86 15.17 -9.62
CA ASP A 215 0.72 14.84 -10.47
C ASP A 215 0.29 16.07 -11.26
N ALA A 216 0.35 17.29 -10.67
CA ALA A 216 0.16 18.55 -11.38
C ALA A 216 1.11 18.69 -12.57
N LEU A 217 2.41 18.45 -12.35
CA LEU A 217 3.41 18.52 -13.41
C LEU A 217 3.25 17.42 -14.45
N SER A 218 2.72 16.26 -14.08
CA SER A 218 2.42 15.19 -15.04
C SER A 218 1.23 15.55 -15.93
N ILE A 219 0.20 16.21 -15.39
CA ILE A 219 -0.93 16.71 -16.16
C ILE A 219 -0.46 17.80 -17.13
N LEU A 220 0.32 18.78 -16.65
CA LEU A 220 0.90 19.82 -17.49
C LEU A 220 1.72 19.24 -18.64
N ASP A 221 2.57 18.25 -18.33
CA ASP A 221 3.43 17.57 -19.30
C ASP A 221 2.63 16.86 -20.39
N THR A 222 1.55 16.20 -20.00
CA THR A 222 0.64 15.53 -20.93
C THR A 222 -0.06 16.55 -21.87
N CYS A 223 -0.51 17.68 -21.33
CA CYS A 223 -1.11 18.77 -22.11
C CYS A 223 -0.09 19.39 -23.08
N ALA A 224 1.10 19.69 -22.61
CA ALA A 224 2.20 20.25 -23.41
C ALA A 224 2.66 19.31 -24.53
N GLY A 225 2.51 18.00 -24.36
CA GLY A 225 2.77 17.01 -25.40
C GLY A 225 1.82 17.08 -26.61
N VAL A 226 0.68 17.75 -26.45
CA VAL A 226 -0.35 17.88 -27.52
C VAL A 226 -0.33 19.28 -28.14
N TYR A 227 -0.38 20.32 -27.31
CA TYR A 227 -0.39 21.71 -27.74
C TYR A 227 0.43 22.60 -26.81
N ASN A 228 1.04 23.65 -27.39
CA ASN A 228 1.82 24.63 -26.61
C ASN A 228 0.91 25.59 -25.82
N HIS A 229 -0.34 25.80 -26.30
CA HIS A 229 -1.35 26.58 -25.61
C HIS A 229 -2.20 25.64 -24.73
N VAL A 230 -2.11 25.82 -23.42
CA VAL A 230 -2.77 24.97 -22.42
C VAL A 230 -3.87 25.78 -21.74
N ASP A 231 -5.08 25.61 -22.20
CA ASP A 231 -6.30 26.17 -21.64
C ASP A 231 -7.05 25.14 -20.78
N GLU A 232 -8.07 25.59 -20.08
CA GLU A 232 -8.91 24.72 -19.25
C GLU A 232 -9.54 23.57 -20.06
N ALA A 233 -9.98 23.84 -21.30
CA ALA A 233 -10.62 22.84 -22.17
C ALA A 233 -9.66 21.72 -22.54
N LEU A 234 -8.39 22.06 -22.82
CA LEU A 234 -7.35 21.07 -23.08
C LEU A 234 -7.05 20.24 -21.83
N VAL A 235 -6.91 20.91 -20.67
CA VAL A 235 -6.66 20.20 -19.39
C VAL A 235 -7.79 19.23 -19.08
N ARG A 236 -9.05 19.64 -19.19
CA ARG A 236 -10.23 18.76 -19.00
C ARG A 236 -10.16 17.54 -19.91
N ARG A 237 -9.88 17.75 -21.18
CA ARG A 237 -9.77 16.66 -22.17
C ARG A 237 -8.62 15.70 -21.88
N MET A 238 -7.45 16.23 -21.56
CA MET A 238 -6.25 15.40 -21.35
C MET A 238 -6.24 14.69 -19.99
N ALA A 239 -6.80 15.30 -18.95
CA ALA A 239 -6.97 14.68 -17.65
C ALA A 239 -8.13 13.68 -17.60
N GLY A 240 -8.88 13.55 -18.72
CA GLY A 240 -10.06 12.68 -18.76
C GLY A 240 -11.18 13.16 -17.82
N VAL A 241 -11.20 14.47 -17.54
CA VAL A 241 -12.32 15.10 -16.83
C VAL A 241 -13.42 15.29 -17.84
N THR A 242 -14.20 14.26 -18.03
CA THR A 242 -15.45 14.32 -18.77
C THR A 242 -16.33 15.35 -18.06
N ASP A 243 -17.10 16.11 -18.82
CA ASP A 243 -18.17 16.92 -18.25
C ASP A 243 -19.00 16.02 -17.31
N ARG A 244 -18.93 16.26 -16.01
CA ARG A 244 -19.62 15.45 -14.99
C ARG A 244 -21.14 15.65 -15.00
N GLY A 245 -21.67 16.30 -16.05
CA GLY A 245 -23.10 16.46 -16.26
C GLY A 245 -23.86 15.14 -16.18
N TYR A 246 -23.24 14.05 -16.65
CA TYR A 246 -23.82 12.70 -16.54
C TYR A 246 -24.13 12.27 -15.08
N LEU A 247 -23.38 12.78 -14.07
CA LEU A 247 -23.68 12.46 -12.66
C LEU A 247 -25.03 13.05 -12.25
N PHE A 248 -25.30 14.27 -12.70
CA PHE A 248 -26.58 14.93 -12.45
C PHE A 248 -27.71 14.24 -13.24
N GLU A 249 -27.47 13.85 -14.49
CA GLU A 249 -28.45 13.11 -15.31
C GLU A 249 -28.82 11.77 -14.64
N ILE A 250 -27.82 11.00 -14.20
CA ILE A 250 -28.05 9.73 -13.50
C ILE A 250 -28.78 9.96 -12.16
N SER A 251 -28.37 10.96 -11.36
CA SER A 251 -29.02 11.24 -10.08
C SER A 251 -30.46 11.73 -10.23
N ASP A 252 -30.73 12.54 -11.26
CA ASP A 252 -32.08 13.03 -11.57
C ASP A 252 -32.98 11.86 -12.04
N ALA A 253 -32.45 10.93 -12.84
CA ALA A 253 -33.15 9.70 -13.24
C ALA A 253 -33.45 8.79 -12.05
N ILE A 254 -32.49 8.61 -11.14
CA ILE A 254 -32.68 7.83 -9.90
C ILE A 254 -33.75 8.49 -9.02
N ALA A 255 -33.73 9.80 -8.85
CA ALA A 255 -34.72 10.54 -8.06
C ALA A 255 -36.12 10.46 -8.68
N ALA A 256 -36.22 10.39 -10.01
CA ALA A 256 -37.47 10.14 -10.73
C ALA A 256 -37.96 8.68 -10.66
N GLY A 257 -37.17 7.75 -10.13
CA GLY A 257 -37.46 6.31 -10.14
C GLY A 257 -37.29 5.65 -11.52
N ASP A 258 -36.66 6.35 -12.46
CA ASP A 258 -36.45 5.86 -13.82
C ASP A 258 -35.14 5.08 -13.94
N SER A 259 -35.24 3.77 -13.67
CA SER A 259 -34.10 2.87 -13.79
C SER A 259 -33.62 2.69 -15.23
N VAL A 260 -34.50 2.82 -16.21
CA VAL A 260 -34.15 2.60 -17.62
C VAL A 260 -33.22 3.70 -18.11
N THR A 261 -33.59 4.96 -17.94
CA THR A 261 -32.75 6.11 -18.33
C THR A 261 -31.38 6.08 -17.57
N ALA A 262 -31.38 5.76 -16.29
CA ALA A 262 -30.12 5.67 -15.53
C ALA A 262 -29.19 4.57 -16.09
N LEU A 263 -29.73 3.39 -16.44
CA LEU A 263 -28.95 2.27 -16.98
C LEU A 263 -28.51 2.51 -18.43
N GLU A 264 -29.33 3.16 -19.26
CA GLU A 264 -28.94 3.57 -20.60
C GLU A 264 -27.75 4.52 -20.57
N LYS A 265 -27.75 5.48 -19.66
CA LYS A 265 -26.60 6.40 -19.47
C LYS A 265 -25.33 5.67 -19.06
N ILE A 266 -25.43 4.68 -18.18
CA ILE A 266 -24.28 3.83 -17.83
C ILE A 266 -23.77 3.03 -19.03
N ALA A 267 -24.68 2.49 -19.84
CA ALA A 267 -24.30 1.77 -21.04
C ALA A 267 -23.56 2.67 -22.03
N GLU A 268 -24.01 3.93 -22.20
CA GLU A 268 -23.34 4.96 -23.03
C GLU A 268 -21.92 5.24 -22.50
N LEU A 269 -21.78 5.53 -21.20
CA LEU A 269 -20.47 5.79 -20.57
C LEU A 269 -19.52 4.61 -20.71
N ARG A 270 -20.03 3.38 -20.65
CA ARG A 270 -19.23 2.18 -20.89
C ARG A 270 -18.73 2.09 -22.33
N GLN A 271 -19.55 2.45 -23.33
CA GLN A 271 -19.10 2.50 -24.72
C GLN A 271 -17.97 3.52 -24.90
N GLN A 272 -17.95 4.58 -24.09
CA GLN A 272 -16.89 5.57 -24.01
C GLN A 272 -15.67 5.11 -23.19
N SER A 273 -15.64 3.83 -22.80
CA SER A 273 -14.55 3.21 -22.01
C SER A 273 -14.35 3.79 -20.60
N VAL A 274 -15.41 4.32 -19.99
CA VAL A 274 -15.37 4.74 -18.58
C VAL A 274 -15.31 3.52 -17.68
N ASP A 275 -14.38 3.54 -16.73
CA ASP A 275 -14.25 2.48 -15.73
C ASP A 275 -15.43 2.48 -14.75
N MET A 276 -16.11 1.33 -14.61
CA MET A 276 -17.35 1.23 -13.83
C MET A 276 -17.12 1.39 -12.32
N ARG A 277 -15.97 0.99 -11.81
CA ARG A 277 -15.61 1.21 -10.42
C ARG A 277 -15.36 2.69 -10.13
N ARG A 278 -14.67 3.37 -11.05
CA ARG A 278 -14.46 4.82 -10.99
C ARG A 278 -15.79 5.56 -11.02
N LEU A 279 -16.69 5.21 -11.93
CA LEU A 279 -18.03 5.79 -12.03
C LEU A 279 -18.82 5.60 -10.72
N CYS A 280 -18.74 4.42 -10.11
CA CYS A 280 -19.37 4.15 -8.83
C CYS A 280 -18.81 5.05 -7.70
N MET A 281 -17.48 5.28 -7.66
CA MET A 281 -16.86 6.22 -6.71
C MET A 281 -17.31 7.66 -6.97
N GLU A 282 -17.40 8.07 -8.22
CA GLU A 282 -17.84 9.42 -8.60
C GLU A 282 -19.31 9.66 -8.21
N LEU A 283 -20.20 8.66 -8.41
CA LEU A 283 -21.58 8.72 -7.95
C LEU A 283 -21.68 8.79 -6.43
N ALA A 284 -20.91 8.00 -5.69
CA ALA A 284 -20.87 8.09 -4.22
C ALA A 284 -20.42 9.49 -3.76
N GLY A 285 -19.40 10.06 -4.41
CA GLY A 285 -18.92 11.42 -4.17
C GLY A 285 -19.98 12.49 -4.53
N HIS A 286 -20.68 12.30 -5.62
CA HIS A 286 -21.75 13.18 -6.07
C HIS A 286 -22.89 13.26 -5.03
N TYR A 287 -23.40 12.13 -4.57
CA TYR A 287 -24.44 12.11 -3.54
C TYR A 287 -23.95 12.64 -2.18
N ARG A 288 -22.67 12.44 -1.83
CA ARG A 288 -22.06 13.12 -0.68
C ARG A 288 -22.10 14.65 -0.84
N ASN A 289 -21.80 15.16 -2.01
CA ASN A 289 -21.85 16.60 -2.27
C ASN A 289 -23.28 17.13 -2.23
N LEU A 290 -24.27 16.42 -2.78
CA LEU A 290 -25.70 16.76 -2.62
C LEU A 290 -26.10 16.80 -1.15
N MET A 291 -25.69 15.83 -0.35
CA MET A 291 -25.94 15.79 1.09
C MET A 291 -25.33 16.99 1.83
N LEU A 292 -24.10 17.38 1.48
CA LEU A 292 -23.44 18.55 2.09
C LEU A 292 -24.12 19.84 1.71
N CYS A 293 -24.52 20.02 0.45
CA CYS A 293 -25.22 21.22 -0.02
C CYS A 293 -26.57 21.44 0.66
N ALA A 294 -27.23 20.36 1.11
CA ALA A 294 -28.48 20.45 1.89
C ALA A 294 -28.26 21.01 3.31
N LEU A 295 -27.00 21.10 3.80
CA LEU A 295 -26.68 21.66 5.11
C LEU A 295 -26.48 23.19 5.04
N PRO A 296 -26.87 23.96 6.06
CA PRO A 296 -26.54 25.38 6.13
C PRO A 296 -25.03 25.59 6.11
N GLY A 297 -24.54 26.35 5.11
CA GLY A 297 -23.10 26.59 4.93
C GLY A 297 -22.31 25.40 4.36
N GLY A 298 -22.98 24.32 3.95
CA GLY A 298 -22.33 23.10 3.49
C GLY A 298 -21.58 23.25 2.16
N THR A 299 -21.84 24.28 1.36
CA THR A 299 -21.11 24.58 0.12
C THR A 299 -19.62 24.83 0.37
N SER A 300 -19.25 25.41 1.51
CA SER A 300 -17.84 25.61 1.89
C SER A 300 -17.07 24.30 2.16
N LEU A 301 -17.77 23.18 2.33
CA LEU A 301 -17.20 21.84 2.54
C LEU A 301 -16.99 21.08 1.22
N LEU A 302 -17.43 21.64 0.10
CA LEU A 302 -17.21 21.07 -1.22
C LEU A 302 -15.75 21.28 -1.62
N THR A 303 -15.10 20.24 -2.01
CA THR A 303 -13.70 20.27 -2.44
C THR A 303 -13.54 19.57 -3.78
N GLY A 304 -12.68 20.09 -4.65
CA GLY A 304 -12.35 19.45 -5.93
C GLY A 304 -13.44 19.55 -7.00
N ILE A 305 -14.35 20.51 -6.89
CA ILE A 305 -15.42 20.78 -7.89
C ILE A 305 -15.15 22.11 -8.62
N SER A 306 -15.68 22.23 -9.83
CA SER A 306 -15.61 23.49 -10.57
C SER A 306 -16.65 24.49 -10.05
N PRO A 307 -16.49 25.82 -10.33
CA PRO A 307 -17.52 26.82 -10.00
C PRO A 307 -18.88 26.52 -10.66
N GLU A 308 -18.87 25.93 -11.84
CA GLU A 308 -20.09 25.50 -12.55
C GLU A 308 -20.77 24.33 -11.84
N GLU A 309 -19.99 23.32 -11.41
CA GLU A 309 -20.48 22.21 -10.60
C GLU A 309 -21.01 22.71 -9.25
N GLU A 310 -20.31 23.65 -8.60
CA GLU A 310 -20.76 24.26 -7.34
C GLU A 310 -22.10 24.96 -7.51
N ALA A 311 -22.29 25.70 -8.61
CA ALA A 311 -23.57 26.32 -8.94
C ALA A 311 -24.67 25.26 -9.16
N ALA A 312 -24.38 24.16 -9.86
CA ALA A 312 -25.30 23.06 -10.11
C ALA A 312 -25.70 22.35 -8.80
N TYR A 313 -24.76 22.12 -7.87
CA TYR A 313 -25.05 21.58 -6.55
C TYR A 313 -25.88 22.56 -5.72
N THR A 314 -25.56 23.84 -5.78
CA THR A 314 -26.29 24.91 -5.05
C THR A 314 -27.74 25.00 -5.48
N GLN A 315 -28.04 24.78 -6.77
CA GLN A 315 -29.42 24.74 -7.27
C GLN A 315 -30.22 23.54 -6.74
N ARG A 316 -29.52 22.47 -6.31
CA ARG A 316 -30.16 21.23 -5.80
C ARG A 316 -30.11 21.12 -4.27
N ARG A 317 -30.09 22.23 -3.54
CA ARG A 317 -30.07 22.24 -2.06
C ARG A 317 -31.25 21.53 -1.40
N ASP A 318 -32.38 21.45 -2.10
CA ASP A 318 -33.59 20.81 -1.62
C ASP A 318 -33.59 19.29 -1.82
N PHE A 319 -32.46 18.72 -2.26
CA PHE A 319 -32.35 17.26 -2.44
C PHE A 319 -32.56 16.53 -1.11
N PRO A 320 -33.43 15.48 -1.06
CA PRO A 320 -33.77 14.81 0.18
C PRO A 320 -32.53 14.16 0.81
N GLN A 321 -32.11 14.65 1.97
CA GLN A 321 -30.93 14.18 2.68
C GLN A 321 -30.95 12.65 2.93
N ARG A 322 -32.14 12.09 3.23
CA ARG A 322 -32.33 10.65 3.44
C ARG A 322 -31.99 9.85 2.19
N GLU A 323 -32.38 10.33 1.02
CA GLU A 323 -32.09 9.69 -0.26
C GLU A 323 -30.59 9.77 -0.59
N ALA A 324 -29.95 10.92 -0.33
CA ALA A 324 -28.52 11.07 -0.50
C ALA A 324 -27.72 10.07 0.38
N ILE A 325 -28.10 9.91 1.65
CA ILE A 325 -27.48 8.94 2.56
C ILE A 325 -27.69 7.50 2.06
N ARG A 326 -28.92 7.18 1.60
CA ARG A 326 -29.23 5.87 1.05
C ARG A 326 -28.36 5.56 -0.19
N ALA A 327 -28.18 6.54 -1.06
CA ALA A 327 -27.35 6.41 -2.27
C ALA A 327 -25.86 6.22 -1.92
N VAL A 328 -25.31 7.01 -0.99
CA VAL A 328 -23.92 6.84 -0.52
C VAL A 328 -23.69 5.44 0.04
N ASN A 329 -24.63 4.91 0.82
CA ASN A 329 -24.54 3.57 1.38
C ASN A 329 -24.64 2.48 0.29
N ALA A 330 -25.53 2.63 -0.69
CA ALA A 330 -25.69 1.67 -1.78
C ALA A 330 -24.42 1.58 -2.64
N PHE A 331 -23.90 2.73 -3.09
CA PHE A 331 -22.67 2.76 -3.86
C PHE A 331 -21.44 2.34 -3.04
N GLY A 332 -21.38 2.68 -1.75
CA GLY A 332 -20.33 2.20 -0.85
C GLY A 332 -20.32 0.66 -0.73
N SER A 333 -21.47 0.04 -0.60
CA SER A 333 -21.62 -1.42 -0.57
C SER A 333 -21.23 -2.06 -1.91
N ALA A 334 -21.60 -1.43 -3.04
CA ALA A 334 -21.21 -1.89 -4.37
C ALA A 334 -19.67 -1.85 -4.53
N LEU A 335 -19.01 -0.76 -4.12
CA LEU A 335 -17.56 -0.61 -4.15
C LEU A 335 -16.83 -1.67 -3.31
N GLU A 336 -17.38 -2.00 -2.14
CA GLU A 336 -16.82 -3.06 -1.29
C GLU A 336 -16.89 -4.42 -1.99
N LYS A 337 -18.01 -4.76 -2.60
CA LYS A 337 -18.17 -6.01 -3.36
C LYS A 337 -17.27 -6.05 -4.60
N MET A 338 -17.17 -4.95 -5.36
CA MET A 338 -16.24 -4.83 -6.49
C MET A 338 -14.79 -5.07 -6.05
N SER A 339 -14.40 -4.64 -4.84
CA SER A 339 -13.04 -4.88 -4.30
C SER A 339 -12.77 -6.35 -3.98
N ARG A 340 -13.82 -7.14 -3.77
CA ARG A 340 -13.75 -8.61 -3.53
C ARG A 340 -13.76 -9.44 -4.82
N GLY A 341 -13.75 -8.78 -5.99
CA GLY A 341 -13.66 -9.45 -7.30
C GLY A 341 -14.98 -9.77 -7.97
N THR A 342 -16.11 -9.20 -7.52
CA THR A 342 -17.39 -9.29 -8.25
C THR A 342 -17.37 -8.43 -9.50
N ASP A 343 -18.28 -8.71 -10.46
CA ASP A 343 -18.40 -7.93 -11.70
C ASP A 343 -18.81 -6.49 -11.39
N GLN A 344 -17.96 -5.55 -11.78
CA GLN A 344 -18.11 -4.12 -11.47
C GLN A 344 -19.38 -3.52 -12.05
N ARG A 345 -19.79 -3.96 -13.24
CA ARG A 345 -20.97 -3.48 -13.91
C ARG A 345 -22.23 -3.95 -13.19
N ILE A 346 -22.29 -5.24 -12.87
CA ILE A 346 -23.46 -5.84 -12.20
C ILE A 346 -23.68 -5.18 -10.83
N GLU A 347 -22.63 -4.98 -10.04
CA GLU A 347 -22.76 -4.33 -8.73
C GLU A 347 -23.25 -2.88 -8.84
N LEU A 348 -22.79 -2.12 -9.84
CA LEU A 348 -23.26 -0.75 -10.08
C LEU A 348 -24.73 -0.73 -10.52
N GLU A 349 -25.13 -1.59 -11.47
CA GLU A 349 -26.52 -1.71 -11.93
C GLU A 349 -27.44 -2.11 -10.78
N LEU A 350 -27.04 -3.06 -9.93
CA LEU A 350 -27.80 -3.46 -8.74
C LEU A 350 -27.96 -2.32 -7.74
N ALA A 351 -26.94 -1.51 -7.52
CA ALA A 351 -27.03 -0.34 -6.65
C ALA A 351 -28.08 0.64 -7.18
N ILE A 352 -28.09 0.92 -8.49
CA ILE A 352 -29.09 1.81 -9.12
C ILE A 352 -30.50 1.23 -9.00
N PHE A 353 -30.69 -0.06 -9.29
CA PHE A 353 -31.99 -0.71 -9.11
C PHE A 353 -32.50 -0.58 -7.67
N SER A 354 -31.62 -0.75 -6.68
CA SER A 354 -32.00 -0.61 -5.28
C SER A 354 -32.43 0.81 -4.92
N LEU A 355 -31.88 1.82 -5.61
CA LEU A 355 -32.18 3.23 -5.37
C LEU A 355 -33.44 3.70 -6.09
N THR A 356 -33.73 3.16 -7.28
CA THR A 356 -34.91 3.53 -8.08
C THR A 356 -36.19 2.85 -7.60
N GLN A 357 -36.08 1.75 -6.83
CA GLN A 357 -37.25 1.14 -6.23
C GLN A 357 -37.73 1.95 -5.02
N PRO A 358 -39.07 2.21 -4.91
CA PRO A 358 -39.60 2.82 -3.71
C PRO A 358 -39.31 1.90 -2.50
N GLU A 359 -38.91 2.49 -1.36
CA GLU A 359 -38.81 1.75 -0.10
C GLU A 359 -40.19 1.12 0.15
N THR A 360 -40.40 -0.10 -0.27
CA THR A 360 -41.42 -0.94 0.35
C THR A 360 -40.98 -1.03 1.81
N ALA A 361 -41.67 -0.32 2.69
CA ALA A 361 -41.47 -0.46 4.11
C ALA A 361 -41.40 -1.98 4.37
N ALA A 362 -40.23 -2.47 4.72
CA ALA A 362 -40.08 -3.86 5.08
C ALA A 362 -41.09 -4.06 6.21
N ALA A 363 -42.20 -4.72 5.90
CA ALA A 363 -43.16 -5.09 6.91
C ALA A 363 -42.34 -5.76 8.00
N PRO A 364 -42.45 -5.36 9.27
CA PRO A 364 -41.66 -5.99 10.31
C PRO A 364 -41.88 -7.48 10.14
N VAL A 365 -40.83 -8.24 9.92
CA VAL A 365 -40.86 -9.68 9.95
C VAL A 365 -41.22 -9.99 11.38
N ILE A 366 -42.54 -10.10 11.63
CA ILE A 366 -43.06 -10.65 12.87
C ILE A 366 -42.57 -12.09 12.80
N ILE A 367 -41.46 -12.37 13.46
CA ILE A 367 -41.10 -13.72 13.83
C ILE A 367 -42.27 -14.18 14.70
N GLN A 368 -43.24 -14.82 14.07
CA GLN A 368 -44.27 -15.54 14.81
C GLN A 368 -43.51 -16.59 15.61
N GLN A 369 -43.29 -16.27 16.88
CA GLN A 369 -42.96 -17.32 17.83
C GLN A 369 -44.06 -18.37 17.70
N PRO A 370 -43.70 -19.65 17.49
CA PRO A 370 -44.70 -20.69 17.47
C PRO A 370 -45.49 -20.59 18.77
N ALA A 371 -46.82 -20.42 18.66
CA ALA A 371 -47.70 -20.36 19.78
C ALA A 371 -47.46 -21.59 20.67
N PRO A 372 -47.34 -21.42 22.00
CA PRO A 372 -47.20 -22.56 22.89
C PRO A 372 -48.39 -23.48 22.67
N ALA A 373 -48.11 -24.74 22.29
CA ALA A 373 -49.09 -25.79 22.10
C ALA A 373 -49.95 -25.89 23.38
N ALA A 374 -51.28 -25.80 23.25
CA ALA A 374 -52.21 -25.99 24.33
C ALA A 374 -51.98 -27.39 24.98
N PRO A 375 -52.00 -27.50 26.31
CA PRO A 375 -51.78 -28.77 26.96
C PRO A 375 -52.94 -29.71 26.67
N THR A 376 -52.68 -30.79 25.94
CA THR A 376 -53.58 -31.92 25.81
C THR A 376 -53.74 -32.59 27.17
N ALA A 377 -54.98 -32.71 27.62
CA ALA A 377 -55.36 -33.36 28.89
C ALA A 377 -54.84 -34.83 28.95
N PRO A 378 -54.25 -35.27 30.06
CA PRO A 378 -53.83 -36.65 30.21
C PRO A 378 -54.96 -37.56 30.49
N GLN A 379 -55.13 -38.63 29.74
CA GLN A 379 -55.93 -39.79 30.07
C GLN A 379 -55.39 -40.49 31.31
N ALA A 380 -56.27 -40.77 32.27
CA ALA A 380 -55.95 -41.44 33.49
C ALA A 380 -55.59 -42.91 33.27
N PHE A 381 -54.47 -43.36 33.78
CA PHE A 381 -54.25 -44.73 34.21
C PHE A 381 -53.86 -44.73 35.67
N ALA A 382 -54.73 -45.39 36.46
CA ALA A 382 -54.56 -45.59 37.88
C ALA A 382 -53.50 -46.67 38.17
N SER A 383 -52.63 -46.41 39.13
CA SER A 383 -52.26 -47.37 40.16
C SER A 383 -51.31 -46.74 41.19
N ALA A 384 -51.54 -47.11 42.38
CA ALA A 384 -51.28 -46.62 43.69
C ALA A 384 -49.83 -46.64 44.23
N PRO A 385 -49.57 -46.30 45.51
CA PRO A 385 -48.57 -45.31 45.91
C PRO A 385 -47.35 -45.97 46.57
N ARG A 386 -46.23 -45.29 46.49
CA ARG A 386 -45.11 -45.49 47.44
C ARG A 386 -44.59 -44.15 47.94
N ALA A 387 -44.81 -43.96 49.25
CA ALA A 387 -44.19 -42.90 50.00
C ALA A 387 -42.69 -43.02 50.10
N TYR A 388 -41.98 -41.92 49.93
CA TYR A 388 -40.73 -41.64 50.60
C TYR A 388 -40.57 -40.15 50.91
N THR A 389 -40.21 -39.95 52.10
CA THR A 389 -39.93 -38.81 52.98
C THR A 389 -39.26 -37.59 52.38
N ALA A 390 -39.70 -36.45 52.87
CA ALA A 390 -39.17 -35.10 52.67
C ALA A 390 -37.76 -34.92 53.24
N ALA A 391 -36.93 -34.11 52.54
CA ALA A 391 -35.78 -33.43 53.09
C ALA A 391 -35.88 -31.92 52.88
N PRO A 392 -35.35 -31.08 53.77
CA PRO A 392 -35.76 -29.67 53.97
C PRO A 392 -35.11 -28.69 52.98
N PRO A 393 -35.66 -27.45 52.90
CA PRO A 393 -35.23 -26.45 51.91
C PRO A 393 -33.90 -25.80 52.25
N VAL A 394 -33.02 -25.71 51.27
CA VAL A 394 -31.78 -24.94 51.37
C VAL A 394 -32.08 -23.48 51.06
N GLN A 395 -31.73 -22.62 52.00
CA GLN A 395 -31.83 -21.16 51.93
C GLN A 395 -30.91 -20.61 50.84
N ALA A 396 -31.44 -19.69 50.04
CA ALA A 396 -30.68 -18.90 49.08
C ALA A 396 -29.74 -17.91 49.82
N ALA A 397 -28.47 -17.91 49.47
CA ALA A 397 -27.49 -16.91 49.89
C ALA A 397 -27.59 -15.64 49.02
N PRO A 398 -27.38 -14.44 49.58
CA PRO A 398 -27.54 -13.18 48.86
C PRO A 398 -26.34 -12.87 47.97
N SER A 399 -26.63 -12.36 46.76
CA SER A 399 -25.66 -11.83 45.82
C SER A 399 -24.96 -10.59 46.37
N VAL A 400 -23.64 -10.66 46.46
CA VAL A 400 -22.77 -9.53 46.83
C VAL A 400 -22.51 -8.70 45.59
N VAL A 401 -22.96 -7.46 45.56
CA VAL A 401 -22.59 -6.43 44.57
C VAL A 401 -21.28 -5.79 45.02
N PRO A 402 -20.23 -5.67 44.16
CA PRO A 402 -19.03 -4.96 44.55
C PRO A 402 -19.27 -3.44 44.56
N PRO A 403 -18.64 -2.70 45.48
CA PRO A 403 -18.88 -1.26 45.66
C PRO A 403 -18.15 -0.44 44.59
N VAL A 404 -18.86 0.58 44.06
CA VAL A 404 -18.35 1.65 43.21
C VAL A 404 -17.42 2.52 44.05
N VAL A 405 -16.16 2.64 43.62
CA VAL A 405 -15.19 3.56 44.22
C VAL A 405 -15.40 4.95 43.62
N GLN A 406 -15.84 5.89 44.45
CA GLN A 406 -15.81 7.33 44.13
C GLN A 406 -14.38 7.88 44.29
N PRO A 407 -13.94 8.81 43.43
CA PRO A 407 -12.64 9.43 43.61
C PRO A 407 -12.69 10.48 44.73
N GLN A 408 -11.85 10.30 45.74
CA GLN A 408 -11.62 11.27 46.80
C GLN A 408 -10.76 12.42 46.27
N SER A 409 -11.21 13.63 46.53
CA SER A 409 -10.50 14.90 46.35
C SER A 409 -9.30 15.00 47.29
N VAL A 410 -8.12 15.31 46.72
CA VAL A 410 -6.90 15.61 47.47
C VAL A 410 -6.87 17.10 47.79
N PRO A 411 -6.58 17.54 49.02
CA PRO A 411 -6.44 18.96 49.39
C PRO A 411 -5.09 19.53 48.93
N ALA A 412 -5.14 20.79 48.50
CA ALA A 412 -4.00 21.61 48.11
C ALA A 412 -3.03 21.81 49.31
N ALA A 413 -1.74 21.54 49.11
CA ALA A 413 -0.65 21.95 49.99
C ALA A 413 0.05 23.19 49.42
N ALA A 414 0.31 24.13 50.28
CA ALA A 414 0.98 25.38 50.06
C ALA A 414 2.49 25.23 49.84
N PRO A 415 3.17 26.27 49.27
CA PRO A 415 4.57 26.20 48.91
C PRO A 415 5.47 26.53 50.10
N ASP A 416 6.61 25.83 50.19
CA ASP A 416 7.89 26.31 50.75
C ASP A 416 8.77 25.07 51.00
N ASP A 417 9.83 24.95 50.19
CA ASP A 417 11.18 24.63 50.66
C ASP A 417 12.11 24.42 49.44
N VAL A 418 12.97 25.42 49.26
CA VAL A 418 14.10 25.43 48.34
C VAL A 418 15.28 24.85 49.10
N PRO A 419 15.98 23.79 48.68
CA PRO A 419 17.26 23.39 49.24
C PRO A 419 18.40 24.24 48.69
N PRO A 420 19.44 24.52 49.51
CA PRO A 420 20.55 25.42 49.17
C PRO A 420 21.54 24.77 48.18
N PRO A 421 22.39 25.60 47.51
CA PRO A 421 23.37 25.13 46.56
C PRO A 421 24.55 24.44 47.26
N ILE A 422 25.05 23.38 46.62
CA ILE A 422 26.26 22.66 47.07
C ILE A 422 27.44 23.23 46.30
N ASP A 423 28.43 23.72 47.07
CA ASP A 423 29.72 24.22 46.63
C ASP A 423 30.69 23.12 46.19
N ASP A 424 31.49 23.47 45.22
CA ASP A 424 32.85 23.08 44.85
C ASP A 424 33.43 21.72 45.28
N ASP A 425 33.68 20.91 44.26
CA ASP A 425 34.59 19.75 44.32
C ASP A 425 36.04 20.14 43.98
N PRO A 426 37.05 19.67 44.72
CA PRO A 426 38.46 19.79 44.36
C PRO A 426 38.91 18.68 43.38
N PRO A 427 40.00 18.90 42.62
CA PRO A 427 40.41 18.09 41.50
C PRO A 427 41.01 16.74 41.93
N PHE A 428 40.50 15.65 41.36
CA PHE A 428 41.10 14.32 41.51
C PHE A 428 42.36 14.17 40.66
N LEU A 429 43.46 13.89 41.32
CA LEU A 429 44.76 13.48 40.79
C LEU A 429 44.62 12.18 39.99
N GLN A 430 45.12 12.18 38.77
CA GLN A 430 45.31 10.99 37.95
C GLN A 430 46.44 10.14 38.51
N PRO A 431 46.32 8.80 38.66
CA PRO A 431 47.47 7.93 38.88
C PRO A 431 48.19 7.62 37.56
N GLU A 432 49.48 7.90 37.54
CA GLU A 432 50.41 7.53 36.47
C GLU A 432 50.42 5.99 36.29
N LEU A 433 50.10 5.51 35.13
CA LEU A 433 50.27 4.12 34.68
C LEU A 433 51.73 3.91 34.22
N LYS A 434 52.49 3.12 34.98
CA LYS A 434 53.80 2.60 34.57
C LYS A 434 53.66 1.64 33.37
N PRO A 435 54.58 1.69 32.40
CA PRO A 435 54.53 0.80 31.24
C PRO A 435 54.83 -0.64 31.62
N ALA A 436 53.96 -1.59 31.23
CA ALA A 436 54.17 -3.02 31.33
C ALA A 436 55.17 -3.54 30.29
N PRO A 437 55.95 -4.57 30.56
CA PRO A 437 56.99 -5.07 29.64
C PRO A 437 56.38 -5.77 28.45
N GLN A 438 56.97 -5.49 27.29
CA GLN A 438 56.65 -6.11 25.98
C GLN A 438 56.93 -7.62 26.06
N GLN A 439 55.88 -8.44 25.91
CA GLN A 439 56.02 -9.86 25.62
C GLN A 439 56.09 -10.07 24.12
N THR A 440 57.16 -10.71 23.66
CA THR A 440 57.33 -11.22 22.30
C THR A 440 56.21 -12.21 21.95
N PRO A 441 55.62 -12.12 20.77
CA PRO A 441 54.54 -13.05 20.38
C PRO A 441 55.13 -14.43 20.05
N ALA A 442 54.53 -15.47 20.62
CA ALA A 442 54.75 -16.86 20.28
C ALA A 442 54.20 -17.16 18.86
N PRO A 443 54.76 -18.10 18.11
CA PRO A 443 54.32 -18.40 16.77
C PRO A 443 52.92 -19.00 16.74
N VAL A 444 52.07 -18.38 15.95
CA VAL A 444 50.66 -18.82 15.69
C VAL A 444 50.72 -20.12 14.88
N PRO A 445 49.99 -21.18 15.27
CA PRO A 445 49.84 -22.36 14.42
C PRO A 445 49.02 -22.02 13.17
N PRO A 446 49.31 -22.67 12.02
CA PRO A 446 48.66 -22.35 10.74
C PRO A 446 47.14 -22.56 10.82
N ALA A 447 46.41 -21.56 10.37
CA ALA A 447 44.97 -21.60 10.23
C ALA A 447 44.53 -22.78 9.33
N PRO A 448 43.43 -23.47 9.65
CA PRO A 448 42.89 -24.48 8.75
C PRO A 448 42.48 -23.82 7.43
N ALA A 449 42.89 -24.43 6.33
CA ALA A 449 42.63 -24.00 4.97
C ALA A 449 41.11 -23.76 4.78
N ALA A 450 40.77 -22.60 4.21
CA ALA A 450 39.42 -22.30 3.76
C ALA A 450 38.90 -23.44 2.88
N PRO A 451 37.65 -23.87 3.04
CA PRO A 451 37.07 -24.86 2.14
C PRO A 451 37.03 -24.26 0.74
N ALA A 452 37.61 -25.00 -0.22
CA ALA A 452 37.58 -24.67 -1.63
C ALA A 452 36.14 -24.42 -2.08
N PRO A 453 35.91 -23.48 -3.02
CA PRO A 453 34.57 -23.22 -3.55
C PRO A 453 34.00 -24.54 -4.08
N ARG A 454 32.86 -24.96 -3.52
CA ARG A 454 32.11 -26.09 -4.04
C ARG A 454 31.79 -25.80 -5.50
N LYS A 455 32.42 -26.58 -6.41
CA LYS A 455 32.01 -26.64 -7.80
C LYS A 455 30.51 -26.87 -7.80
N ALA A 456 29.77 -26.02 -8.50
CA ALA A 456 28.37 -26.28 -8.83
C ALA A 456 28.28 -27.70 -9.40
N GLU A 457 27.56 -28.59 -8.70
CA GLU A 457 27.23 -29.88 -9.28
C GLU A 457 26.44 -29.62 -10.57
N PRO A 458 26.77 -30.31 -11.67
CA PRO A 458 25.96 -30.22 -12.87
C PRO A 458 24.53 -30.60 -12.53
N PRO A 459 23.51 -30.01 -13.20
CA PRO A 459 22.12 -30.36 -12.96
C PRO A 459 21.96 -31.86 -13.13
N ARG A 460 21.61 -32.55 -12.04
CA ARG A 460 21.31 -33.98 -12.06
C ARG A 460 20.13 -34.19 -13.02
N GLN A 461 20.33 -34.95 -14.04
CA GLN A 461 19.30 -35.40 -14.96
C GLN A 461 18.14 -35.96 -14.14
N ALA A 462 16.99 -35.29 -14.18
CA ALA A 462 15.76 -35.79 -13.64
C ALA A 462 15.41 -37.08 -14.40
N GLY A 463 15.10 -38.17 -13.67
CA GLY A 463 14.60 -39.38 -14.28
C GLY A 463 13.31 -39.09 -15.05
N PRO A 464 12.85 -40.02 -15.91
CA PRO A 464 11.61 -39.83 -16.64
C PRO A 464 10.46 -39.60 -15.65
N LEU A 465 9.70 -38.52 -15.88
CA LEU A 465 8.53 -38.15 -15.07
C LEU A 465 7.42 -39.16 -15.35
N GLU A 466 7.00 -39.92 -14.33
CA GLU A 466 5.88 -40.85 -14.41
C GLU A 466 4.62 -40.24 -13.76
N PRO A 467 3.43 -40.52 -14.29
CA PRO A 467 2.20 -40.11 -13.64
C PRO A 467 2.12 -40.66 -12.20
N PHE A 468 1.80 -39.82 -11.22
CA PHE A 468 1.71 -40.23 -9.82
C PHE A 468 0.41 -41.00 -9.58
N ALA A 469 0.49 -42.33 -9.54
CA ALA A 469 -0.65 -43.26 -9.47
C ALA A 469 -1.57 -43.02 -8.25
N PHE A 470 -1.05 -42.49 -7.16
CA PHE A 470 -1.82 -42.23 -5.93
C PHE A 470 -2.55 -40.88 -5.94
N TRP A 471 -2.38 -40.05 -6.98
CA TRP A 471 -2.97 -38.69 -7.00
C TRP A 471 -4.50 -38.69 -6.90
N PRO A 472 -5.27 -39.57 -7.57
CA PRO A 472 -6.72 -39.61 -7.39
C PRO A 472 -7.15 -39.92 -5.95
N ALA A 473 -6.41 -40.79 -5.25
CA ALA A 473 -6.69 -41.10 -3.85
C ALA A 473 -6.30 -39.95 -2.89
N VAL A 474 -5.27 -39.18 -3.23
CA VAL A 474 -4.91 -37.95 -2.50
C VAL A 474 -6.00 -36.91 -2.65
N LEU A 475 -6.55 -36.74 -3.85
CA LEU A 475 -7.66 -35.80 -4.08
C LEU A 475 -8.92 -36.21 -3.33
N ALA A 476 -9.24 -37.54 -3.27
CA ALA A 476 -10.37 -38.05 -2.50
C ALA A 476 -10.20 -37.80 -0.99
N ASP A 477 -9.01 -38.04 -0.42
CA ASP A 477 -8.72 -37.77 0.99
C ASP A 477 -8.79 -36.26 1.31
N LEU A 478 -8.39 -35.39 0.38
CA LEU A 478 -8.51 -33.94 0.53
C LEU A 478 -9.98 -33.48 0.42
N GLU A 479 -10.80 -34.15 -0.38
CA GLU A 479 -12.24 -33.84 -0.50
C GLU A 479 -12.99 -34.14 0.80
N GLU A 480 -12.56 -35.13 1.56
CA GLU A 480 -13.14 -35.48 2.86
C GLU A 480 -12.58 -34.61 4.01
N ASN A 481 -11.29 -34.27 3.97
CA ASN A 481 -10.59 -33.70 5.15
C ASN A 481 -10.16 -32.25 5.00
N ASP A 482 -10.06 -31.68 3.78
CA ASP A 482 -9.62 -30.29 3.56
C ASP A 482 -10.27 -29.66 2.31
N ALA A 483 -11.50 -29.17 2.50
CA ALA A 483 -12.30 -28.54 1.45
C ALA A 483 -11.62 -27.31 0.79
N MET A 484 -10.69 -26.68 1.49
CA MET A 484 -9.95 -25.54 0.97
C MET A 484 -8.87 -26.00 -0.03
N LEU A 485 -8.09 -27.01 0.33
CA LEU A 485 -7.02 -27.51 -0.56
C LEU A 485 -7.59 -28.18 -1.82
N ILE A 486 -8.68 -28.91 -1.71
CA ILE A 486 -9.29 -29.56 -2.88
C ILE A 486 -9.83 -28.56 -3.90
N SER A 487 -10.28 -27.36 -3.47
CA SER A 487 -10.77 -26.33 -4.39
C SER A 487 -9.71 -25.87 -5.40
N PHE A 488 -8.43 -25.90 -5.01
CA PHE A 488 -7.31 -25.53 -5.87
C PHE A 488 -6.73 -26.70 -6.67
N LEU A 489 -6.93 -27.93 -6.21
CA LEU A 489 -6.31 -29.12 -6.81
C LEU A 489 -7.30 -29.99 -7.59
N ARG A 490 -8.58 -29.68 -7.57
CA ARG A 490 -9.61 -30.46 -8.29
C ARG A 490 -9.34 -30.47 -9.79
N GLY A 491 -9.25 -31.66 -10.36
CA GLY A 491 -8.99 -31.86 -11.80
C GLY A 491 -7.52 -31.70 -12.22
N THR A 492 -6.59 -31.49 -11.30
CA THR A 492 -5.16 -31.42 -11.61
C THR A 492 -4.51 -32.79 -11.74
N ARG A 493 -3.37 -32.84 -12.43
CA ARG A 493 -2.54 -34.03 -12.57
C ARG A 493 -1.27 -33.89 -11.74
N ALA A 494 -0.71 -35.03 -11.34
CA ALA A 494 0.57 -35.05 -10.64
C ALA A 494 1.50 -36.07 -11.22
N TYR A 495 2.79 -35.79 -11.19
CA TYR A 495 3.88 -36.58 -11.70
C TYR A 495 4.89 -36.87 -10.60
N CYS A 496 5.65 -37.94 -10.71
CA CYS A 496 6.66 -38.30 -9.74
C CYS A 496 8.01 -38.55 -10.43
N ASP A 497 9.09 -37.98 -9.87
CA ASP A 497 10.47 -38.27 -10.28
C ASP A 497 11.16 -39.31 -9.37
N GLY A 498 10.39 -40.04 -8.57
CA GLY A 498 10.86 -41.03 -7.58
C GLY A 498 11.15 -40.42 -6.20
N LYS A 499 11.38 -39.12 -6.07
CA LYS A 499 11.62 -38.39 -4.79
C LYS A 499 10.68 -37.21 -4.58
N ARG A 500 10.12 -36.69 -5.66
CA ARG A 500 9.25 -35.51 -5.63
C ARG A 500 7.94 -35.80 -6.33
N VAL A 501 6.87 -35.27 -5.77
CA VAL A 501 5.57 -35.23 -6.44
C VAL A 501 5.40 -33.82 -6.97
N LEU A 502 5.32 -33.70 -8.29
CA LEU A 502 5.11 -32.47 -9.03
C LEU A 502 3.66 -32.42 -9.49
N PHE A 503 2.91 -31.40 -9.20
CA PHE A 503 1.50 -31.31 -9.60
C PHE A 503 1.20 -30.01 -10.35
N GLU A 504 0.27 -30.11 -11.26
CA GLU A 504 -0.25 -28.97 -12.01
C GLU A 504 -0.97 -28.03 -11.02
N CYS A 505 -0.64 -26.75 -11.04
CA CYS A 505 -1.32 -25.77 -10.21
C CYS A 505 -1.24 -24.38 -10.83
N SER A 506 -2.20 -23.51 -10.48
CA SER A 506 -2.17 -22.11 -10.87
C SER A 506 -1.02 -21.36 -10.18
N ASP A 507 -0.55 -20.27 -10.79
CA ASP A 507 0.52 -19.44 -10.21
C ASP A 507 0.11 -18.90 -8.83
N ALA A 508 -1.14 -18.52 -8.66
CA ALA A 508 -1.68 -18.08 -7.37
C ALA A 508 -1.59 -19.17 -6.27
N PHE A 509 -1.85 -20.43 -6.61
CA PHE A 509 -1.74 -21.53 -5.65
C PHE A 509 -0.29 -21.93 -5.39
N ARG A 510 0.59 -21.79 -6.38
CA ARG A 510 2.03 -21.95 -6.24
C ARG A 510 2.60 -21.01 -5.19
N ASP A 511 2.25 -19.71 -5.29
CA ASP A 511 2.68 -18.68 -4.35
C ASP A 511 2.04 -18.89 -2.97
N TYR A 512 0.79 -19.32 -2.92
CA TYR A 512 0.11 -19.62 -1.66
C TYR A 512 0.80 -20.76 -0.90
N ILE A 513 1.15 -21.88 -1.55
CA ILE A 513 1.89 -23.00 -0.92
C ILE A 513 3.30 -22.56 -0.50
N ARG A 514 3.97 -21.73 -1.31
CA ARG A 514 5.32 -21.23 -1.04
C ARG A 514 5.36 -20.37 0.23
N ASN A 515 4.34 -19.55 0.42
CA ASN A 515 4.25 -18.60 1.52
C ASN A 515 3.59 -19.20 2.78
N ASN A 516 2.90 -20.35 2.66
CA ASN A 516 2.19 -20.96 3.79
C ASN A 516 2.75 -22.35 4.13
N ARG A 517 3.67 -22.40 5.11
CA ARG A 517 4.33 -23.64 5.54
C ARG A 517 3.36 -24.69 6.08
N GLU A 518 2.25 -24.28 6.70
CA GLU A 518 1.25 -25.22 7.23
C GLU A 518 0.51 -25.94 6.12
N VAL A 519 0.12 -25.24 5.07
CA VAL A 519 -0.53 -25.80 3.87
C VAL A 519 0.38 -26.80 3.19
N SER A 520 1.64 -26.45 3.00
CA SER A 520 2.67 -27.34 2.45
C SER A 520 2.86 -28.60 3.31
N LYS A 521 2.78 -28.47 4.64
CA LYS A 521 2.90 -29.58 5.59
C LYS A 521 1.69 -30.51 5.50
N ARG A 522 0.46 -29.97 5.50
CA ARG A 522 -0.78 -30.75 5.36
C ARG A 522 -0.81 -31.54 4.07
N LEU A 523 -0.47 -30.93 2.94
CA LEU A 523 -0.43 -31.63 1.65
C LEU A 523 0.59 -32.78 1.64
N LYS A 524 1.78 -32.58 2.24
CA LYS A 524 2.78 -33.66 2.43
C LYS A 524 2.28 -34.77 3.33
N GLU A 525 1.57 -34.45 4.40
CA GLU A 525 0.97 -35.44 5.32
C GLU A 525 -0.12 -36.26 4.63
N THR A 526 -0.97 -35.62 3.82
CA THR A 526 -1.98 -36.33 3.02
C THR A 526 -1.34 -37.28 1.99
N ILE A 527 -0.33 -36.79 1.24
CA ILE A 527 0.43 -37.63 0.31
C ILE A 527 1.07 -38.82 1.05
N TYR A 528 1.66 -38.60 2.22
CA TYR A 528 2.25 -39.67 3.03
C TYR A 528 1.19 -40.66 3.56
N ARG A 529 0.03 -40.16 3.97
CA ARG A 529 -1.08 -41.00 4.47
C ARG A 529 -1.55 -41.99 3.40
N VAL A 530 -1.67 -41.53 2.16
CA VAL A 530 -2.16 -42.31 1.04
C VAL A 530 -1.06 -43.22 0.45
N SER A 531 0.14 -42.70 0.20
CA SER A 531 1.22 -43.41 -0.50
C SER A 531 2.15 -44.20 0.41
N ARG A 532 2.12 -43.96 1.74
CA ARG A 532 3.04 -44.49 2.75
C ARG A 532 4.52 -44.18 2.50
N THR A 533 4.81 -43.24 1.60
CA THR A 533 6.16 -42.83 1.22
C THR A 533 6.31 -41.34 1.40
N LYS A 534 7.47 -40.88 1.89
CA LYS A 534 7.76 -39.43 2.06
C LYS A 534 8.26 -38.85 0.75
N TYR A 535 7.48 -37.97 0.20
CA TYR A 535 7.84 -37.19 -0.99
C TYR A 535 8.06 -35.70 -0.63
N SER A 536 8.94 -35.06 -1.37
CA SER A 536 8.92 -33.60 -1.46
C SER A 536 7.90 -33.18 -2.52
N ILE A 537 7.31 -32.01 -2.37
CA ILE A 537 6.30 -31.49 -3.31
C ILE A 537 6.84 -30.29 -4.07
N GLY A 538 6.40 -30.12 -5.31
CA GLY A 538 6.76 -28.99 -6.16
C GLY A 538 5.73 -28.74 -7.26
N PRO A 539 5.76 -27.57 -7.90
CA PRO A 539 4.95 -27.31 -9.08
C PRO A 539 5.47 -28.13 -10.26
N TYR A 540 4.57 -28.61 -11.10
CA TYR A 540 4.92 -29.14 -12.41
C TYR A 540 5.13 -27.98 -13.38
N GLU A 541 6.28 -27.90 -14.01
CA GLU A 541 6.57 -26.99 -15.10
C GLU A 541 6.69 -27.84 -16.37
N GLU A 542 5.85 -27.56 -17.37
CA GLU A 542 6.04 -28.16 -18.66
C GLU A 542 7.46 -27.86 -19.15
N PRO A 543 8.22 -28.87 -19.62
CA PRO A 543 9.53 -28.60 -20.20
C PRO A 543 9.29 -27.64 -21.35
N LYS A 544 9.89 -26.43 -21.26
CA LYS A 544 9.96 -25.52 -22.40
C LYS A 544 10.65 -26.32 -23.49
N THR A 545 9.89 -26.75 -24.47
CA THR A 545 10.47 -27.20 -25.73
C THR A 545 11.30 -26.03 -26.21
N ASP A 546 12.62 -26.18 -26.22
CA ASP A 546 13.52 -25.29 -26.92
C ASP A 546 13.01 -25.26 -28.36
N ASP A 547 12.35 -24.16 -28.72
CA ASP A 547 12.00 -23.80 -30.09
C ASP A 547 13.31 -23.45 -30.84
N THR A 548 14.17 -24.45 -30.98
CA THR A 548 15.31 -24.40 -31.86
C THR A 548 15.19 -25.57 -32.86
N THR A 549 14.02 -25.66 -33.51
CA THR A 549 13.89 -26.34 -34.82
C THR A 549 12.49 -26.10 -35.34
N ALA A 550 12.38 -25.19 -36.23
CA ALA A 550 11.55 -25.04 -37.40
C ALA A 550 11.23 -23.55 -37.56
N ALA A 551 12.19 -22.79 -37.97
CA ALA A 551 11.89 -21.71 -38.90
C ALA A 551 11.29 -22.39 -40.13
N VAL A 552 9.97 -22.58 -40.14
CA VAL A 552 9.24 -22.89 -41.35
C VAL A 552 9.57 -21.77 -42.30
N SER A 553 10.23 -22.09 -43.42
CA SER A 553 10.69 -21.09 -44.36
C SER A 553 9.48 -20.30 -44.84
N LEU A 554 9.66 -19.00 -45.04
CA LEU A 554 8.59 -18.11 -45.51
C LEU A 554 7.92 -18.68 -46.79
N ASP A 555 8.69 -19.43 -47.58
CA ASP A 555 8.25 -20.13 -48.79
C ASP A 555 7.26 -21.27 -48.51
N GLU A 556 7.46 -22.07 -47.47
CA GLU A 556 6.51 -23.15 -47.07
C GLU A 556 5.18 -22.57 -46.56
N THR A 557 5.25 -21.46 -45.83
CA THR A 557 4.01 -20.78 -45.35
C THR A 557 3.24 -20.16 -46.52
N LEU A 558 3.94 -19.56 -47.51
CA LEU A 558 3.33 -19.03 -48.73
C LEU A 558 2.73 -20.14 -49.59
N HIS A 559 3.40 -21.28 -49.75
CA HIS A 559 2.85 -22.44 -50.47
C HIS A 559 1.61 -23.02 -49.81
N THR A 560 1.56 -23.07 -48.49
CA THR A 560 0.40 -23.58 -47.76
C THR A 560 -0.80 -22.60 -47.86
N MET A 561 -0.57 -21.30 -47.84
CA MET A 561 -1.60 -20.28 -48.02
C MET A 561 -2.13 -20.22 -49.47
N GLN A 562 -1.27 -20.41 -50.47
CA GLN A 562 -1.70 -20.56 -51.85
C GLN A 562 -2.54 -21.82 -52.08
N ALA A 563 -2.22 -22.91 -51.43
CA ALA A 563 -3.00 -24.15 -51.48
C ALA A 563 -4.41 -24.01 -50.85
N LEU A 564 -4.56 -23.03 -49.92
CA LEU A 564 -5.83 -22.72 -49.24
C LEU A 564 -6.65 -21.64 -50.02
N GLY A 565 -6.18 -21.19 -51.21
CA GLY A 565 -6.94 -20.29 -52.09
C GLY A 565 -6.88 -18.79 -51.67
N VAL A 566 -5.89 -18.39 -50.89
CA VAL A 566 -5.72 -16.98 -50.48
C VAL A 566 -4.76 -16.28 -51.45
N ASP A 567 -5.26 -15.29 -52.18
CA ASP A 567 -4.49 -14.50 -53.16
C ASP A 567 -3.69 -13.41 -52.43
N LEU A 568 -2.38 -13.62 -52.25
CA LEU A 568 -1.48 -12.69 -51.53
C LEU A 568 -0.64 -11.89 -52.52
N LYS A 569 -0.76 -10.56 -52.49
CA LYS A 569 0.16 -9.64 -53.19
C LYS A 569 1.27 -9.20 -52.24
N ILE A 570 2.50 -9.59 -52.54
CA ILE A 570 3.70 -9.11 -51.86
C ILE A 570 3.97 -7.67 -52.35
N VAL A 571 4.00 -6.70 -51.46
CA VAL A 571 4.42 -5.32 -51.73
C VAL A 571 5.76 -5.16 -51.06
N ASP A 572 6.84 -5.14 -51.83
CA ASP A 572 8.15 -4.73 -51.39
C ASP A 572 8.13 -3.26 -51.00
N LYS A 573 8.66 -2.96 -49.79
CA LYS A 573 8.87 -1.61 -49.27
C LYS A 573 10.31 -1.31 -49.15
#